data_02dc2d56a268df91521d16a6fd7a2100
#
_entry.id   02dc2d56a268df91521d16a6fd7a2100
#
_cell.length_a   1.000
_cell.length_b   1.000
_cell.length_c   1.000
_cell.angle_alpha   90.00
_cell.angle_beta   90.00
_cell.angle_gamma   90.00
#
_symmetry.space_group_name_H-M   'P 1'
#
loop_
_entity.id
_entity.type
_entity.pdbx_description
1 polymer ?
#
loop_
_entity_poly.entity_id
_entity_poly.type
_entity_poly.pdbx_seq_one_letter_code
_entity_poly.pdbx_strand_id
1 'polypeptide(L)'
;MMTLYHVNWCPDCAVVREKLAELHVAYEDVIVPDIRPLRKQVYEVSGQYYVPVLKDGDLVLTETHDIIDHLTRTYSQEQVGGGD
;
A
#
# COMPACT_ATOMS: atom_id res chain seq x y z
N MET A 1 -7.63 8.79 -5.23
CA MET A 1 -6.17 8.90 -5.07
C MET A 1 -5.67 7.80 -4.17
N MET A 2 -4.60 7.17 -4.54
CA MET A 2 -4.03 6.09 -3.74
C MET A 2 -2.90 6.64 -2.87
N THR A 3 -2.85 6.23 -1.61
CA THR A 3 -1.81 6.66 -0.68
C THR A 3 -1.24 5.43 0.02
N LEU A 4 0.07 5.35 0.09
CA LEU A 4 0.77 4.29 0.81
C LEU A 4 1.49 4.89 2.01
N TYR A 5 1.15 4.39 3.21
CA TYR A 5 1.84 4.76 4.44
C TYR A 5 2.83 3.66 4.77
N HIS A 6 4.11 4.02 4.86
CA HIS A 6 5.16 2.99 4.98
C HIS A 6 6.42 3.56 5.62
N VAL A 7 7.39 2.66 5.85
CA VAL A 7 8.72 3.05 6.28
C VAL A 7 9.73 2.36 5.35
N ASN A 8 10.94 2.93 5.26
CA ASN A 8 11.92 2.46 4.27
C ASN A 8 12.46 1.07 4.57
N TRP A 9 12.57 0.73 5.85
CA TRP A 9 13.23 -0.52 6.26
C TRP A 9 12.29 -1.70 6.40
N CYS A 10 11.01 -1.52 6.18
CA CYS A 10 10.01 -2.57 6.41
C CYS A 10 9.95 -3.52 5.21
N PRO A 11 10.18 -4.82 5.40
CA PRO A 11 10.13 -5.77 4.28
C PRO A 11 8.74 -5.85 3.64
N ASP A 12 7.69 -5.82 4.45
CA ASP A 12 6.33 -5.88 3.92
C ASP A 12 6.01 -4.63 3.10
N CYS A 13 6.50 -3.48 3.55
CA CYS A 13 6.33 -2.24 2.80
C CYS A 13 7.05 -2.32 1.46
N ALA A 14 8.23 -2.95 1.44
CA ALA A 14 8.99 -3.10 0.21
C ALA A 14 8.22 -3.96 -0.81
N VAL A 15 7.56 -5.00 -0.36
CA VAL A 15 6.77 -5.85 -1.23
C VAL A 15 5.65 -5.03 -1.89
N VAL A 16 4.99 -4.18 -1.13
CA VAL A 16 3.93 -3.34 -1.66
C VAL A 16 4.50 -2.32 -2.66
N ARG A 17 5.62 -1.68 -2.32
CA ARG A 17 6.24 -0.72 -3.23
C ARG A 17 6.61 -1.38 -4.56
N GLU A 18 7.15 -2.59 -4.50
CA GLU A 18 7.53 -3.32 -5.72
C GLU A 18 6.31 -3.64 -6.57
N LYS A 19 5.22 -4.04 -5.94
CA LYS A 19 4.00 -4.35 -6.67
C LYS A 19 3.44 -3.11 -7.35
N LEU A 20 3.44 -1.98 -6.66
CA LEU A 20 2.98 -0.73 -7.25
C LEU A 20 3.82 -0.33 -8.45
N ALA A 21 5.14 -0.52 -8.36
CA ALA A 21 6.03 -0.22 -9.48
C ALA A 21 5.79 -1.18 -10.65
N GLU A 22 5.61 -2.45 -10.33
CA GLU A 22 5.35 -3.46 -11.35
C GLU A 22 4.08 -3.15 -12.14
N LEU A 23 3.06 -2.69 -11.46
CA LEU A 23 1.78 -2.41 -12.09
C LEU A 23 1.67 -0.98 -12.62
N HIS A 24 2.72 -0.19 -12.46
CA HIS A 24 2.77 1.21 -12.92
C HIS A 24 1.65 2.05 -12.33
N VAL A 25 1.37 1.84 -11.03
CA VAL A 25 0.34 2.58 -10.34
C VAL A 25 0.94 3.80 -9.66
N ALA A 26 0.37 4.96 -9.93
CA ALA A 26 0.79 6.19 -9.26
C ALA A 26 0.14 6.24 -7.87
N TYR A 27 0.90 6.69 -6.88
CA TYR A 27 0.39 6.78 -5.52
C TYR A 27 1.12 7.88 -4.77
N GLU A 28 0.49 8.36 -3.71
CA GLU A 28 1.10 9.30 -2.81
C GLU A 28 1.89 8.52 -1.77
N ASP A 29 3.12 8.95 -1.54
CA ASP A 29 4.12 8.23 -0.77
C ASP A 29 4.26 8.92 0.57
N VAL A 30 3.78 8.31 1.66
CA VAL A 30 3.84 8.91 2.98
C VAL A 30 4.73 8.06 3.88
N ILE A 31 5.93 8.59 4.17
CA ILE A 31 6.86 7.94 5.10
C ILE A 31 6.46 8.34 6.51
N VAL A 32 6.25 7.37 7.37
CA VAL A 32 5.81 7.61 8.74
C VAL A 32 6.95 7.34 9.71
N PRO A 33 6.83 7.78 10.97
CA PRO A 33 7.89 7.55 11.96
C PRO A 33 8.18 6.07 12.18
N ASP A 34 9.43 5.78 12.54
CA ASP A 34 9.84 4.40 12.80
C ASP A 34 9.17 3.83 14.04
N ILE A 35 8.90 4.68 15.02
CA ILE A 35 8.33 4.26 16.30
C ILE A 35 6.81 4.28 16.19
N ARG A 36 6.20 3.11 16.41
CA ARG A 36 4.76 2.93 16.16
C ARG A 36 3.86 3.95 16.87
N PRO A 37 4.04 4.23 18.17
CA PRO A 37 3.12 5.16 18.83
C PRO A 37 3.12 6.57 18.25
N LEU A 38 4.13 6.92 17.46
CA LEU A 38 4.21 8.24 16.86
C LEU A 38 3.57 8.31 15.48
N ARG A 39 3.02 7.22 14.99
CA ARG A 39 2.42 7.14 13.64
C ARG A 39 0.97 7.59 13.67
N LYS A 40 0.74 8.85 13.97
CA LYS A 40 -0.61 9.39 14.12
C LYS A 40 -1.42 9.27 12.83
N GLN A 41 -0.79 9.53 11.70
CA GLN A 41 -1.47 9.47 10.40
C GLN A 41 -1.96 8.05 10.11
N VAL A 42 -1.16 7.05 10.45
CA VAL A 42 -1.55 5.66 10.25
C VAL A 42 -2.76 5.32 11.11
N TYR A 43 -2.71 5.75 12.36
CA TYR A 43 -3.81 5.48 13.27
C TYR A 43 -5.10 6.16 12.82
N GLU A 44 -5.00 7.39 12.36
CA GLU A 44 -6.18 8.12 11.90
C GLU A 44 -6.83 7.47 10.70
N VAL A 45 -6.03 6.89 9.82
CA VAL A 45 -6.54 6.25 8.61
C VAL A 45 -7.04 4.84 8.87
N SER A 46 -6.33 4.06 9.69
CA SER A 46 -6.55 2.62 9.77
C SER A 46 -6.99 2.14 11.15
N GLY A 47 -6.87 2.96 12.18
CA GLY A 47 -7.20 2.56 13.53
C GLY A 47 -6.14 1.71 14.21
N GLN A 48 -4.96 1.60 13.62
CA GLN A 48 -3.86 0.84 14.20
C GLN A 48 -2.55 1.52 13.80
N TYR A 49 -1.41 1.02 14.31
CA TYR A 49 -0.12 1.70 14.14
C TYR A 49 0.86 0.94 13.23
N TYR A 50 0.45 -0.16 12.63
CA TYR A 50 1.34 -0.97 11.82
C TYR A 50 1.35 -0.51 10.37
N VAL A 51 2.44 -0.74 9.68
CA VAL A 51 2.58 -0.47 8.26
C VAL A 51 2.90 -1.79 7.55
N PRO A 52 2.62 -1.92 6.26
CA PRO A 52 2.09 -0.90 5.37
C PRO A 52 0.58 -0.70 5.50
N VAL A 53 0.11 0.49 5.18
CA VAL A 53 -1.32 0.76 5.06
C VAL A 53 -1.55 1.38 3.69
N LEU A 54 -2.48 0.83 2.94
CA LEU A 54 -2.84 1.37 1.63
C LEU A 54 -4.25 1.94 1.69
N LYS A 55 -4.38 3.17 1.26
CA LYS A 55 -5.69 3.81 1.13
C LYS A 55 -5.94 4.06 -0.34
N ASP A 56 -7.03 3.48 -0.87
CA ASP A 56 -7.40 3.66 -2.27
C ASP A 56 -8.81 4.20 -2.29
N GLY A 57 -8.93 5.52 -2.46
CA GLY A 57 -10.21 6.17 -2.28
C GLY A 57 -10.67 6.02 -0.83
N ASP A 58 -11.81 5.38 -0.64
CA ASP A 58 -12.33 5.12 0.70
C ASP A 58 -11.90 3.77 1.26
N LEU A 59 -11.28 2.95 0.45
CA LEU A 59 -10.83 1.61 0.88
C LEU A 59 -9.52 1.72 1.63
N VAL A 60 -9.46 1.12 2.82
CA VAL A 60 -8.24 1.09 3.63
C VAL A 60 -7.88 -0.35 3.89
N LEU A 61 -6.66 -0.73 3.52
CA LEU A 61 -6.16 -2.09 3.68
C LEU A 61 -4.91 -2.07 4.54
N THR A 62 -4.85 -2.99 5.50
CA THR A 62 -3.77 -3.01 6.48
C THR A 62 -2.93 -4.28 6.44
N GLU A 63 -3.39 -5.32 5.74
CA GLU A 63 -2.66 -6.58 5.64
C GLU A 63 -1.94 -6.65 4.32
N THR A 64 -0.68 -7.03 4.35
CA THR A 64 0.15 -7.02 3.15
C THR A 64 -0.46 -7.86 2.02
N HIS A 65 -0.90 -9.07 2.33
CA HIS A 65 -1.44 -9.92 1.27
C HIS A 65 -2.76 -9.39 0.72
N ASP A 66 -3.55 -8.73 1.55
CA ASP A 66 -4.78 -8.10 1.08
C ASP A 66 -4.47 -6.94 0.14
N ILE A 67 -3.43 -6.18 0.47
CA ILE A 67 -2.99 -5.07 -0.38
C ILE A 67 -2.54 -5.59 -1.73
N ILE A 68 -1.68 -6.61 -1.72
CA ILE A 68 -1.17 -7.19 -2.96
C ILE A 68 -2.30 -7.76 -3.81
N ASP A 69 -3.23 -8.45 -3.18
CA ASP A 69 -4.37 -9.03 -3.86
C ASP A 69 -5.24 -7.95 -4.50
N HIS A 70 -5.51 -6.89 -3.75
CA HIS A 70 -6.29 -5.76 -4.26
C HIS A 70 -5.62 -5.12 -5.47
N LEU A 71 -4.32 -4.86 -5.36
CA LEU A 71 -3.58 -4.24 -6.45
C LEU A 71 -3.56 -5.13 -7.68
N THR A 72 -3.32 -6.41 -7.49
CA THR A 72 -3.25 -7.35 -8.60
C THR A 72 -4.60 -7.43 -9.33
N ARG A 73 -5.68 -7.53 -8.59
CA ARG A 73 -6.99 -7.68 -9.21
C ARG A 73 -7.49 -6.39 -9.84
N THR A 74 -7.12 -5.26 -9.26
CA THR A 74 -7.67 -3.98 -9.69
C THR A 74 -6.86 -3.35 -10.80
N TYR A 75 -5.54 -3.52 -10.78
CA TYR A 75 -4.64 -2.74 -11.63
C TYR A 75 -3.78 -3.58 -12.57
N SER A 76 -3.97 -4.90 -12.67
CA SER A 76 -3.12 -5.71 -13.53
C SER A 76 -3.61 -5.65 -14.97
N GLN A 77 -3.38 -4.53 -15.57
CA GLN A 77 -3.80 -4.27 -16.94
C GLN A 77 -3.12 -5.18 -17.95
N GLU A 78 -1.87 -5.50 -17.68
CA GLU A 78 -1.12 -6.36 -18.60
C GLU A 78 -1.76 -7.72 -18.73
N GLN A 79 -2.28 -8.23 -17.65
CA GLN A 79 -2.90 -9.54 -17.70
C GLN A 79 -4.14 -9.54 -18.56
N VAL A 80 -4.87 -8.45 -18.53
CA VAL A 80 -6.03 -8.32 -19.37
C VAL A 80 -5.61 -8.24 -20.81
N GLY A 81 -4.65 -7.37 -21.10
CA GLY A 81 -4.21 -7.16 -22.47
C GLY A 81 -3.41 -8.30 -23.01
N GLY A 82 -2.54 -8.87 -22.17
CA GLY A 82 -1.63 -9.89 -22.66
C GLY A 82 -2.17 -11.29 -22.55
N GLY A 83 -3.07 -11.48 -21.65
CA GLY A 83 -3.57 -12.81 -21.38
C GLY A 83 -4.53 -13.26 -22.42
N ASP A 84 -4.89 -12.35 -23.11
CA ASP A 84 -5.84 -12.70 -23.96
C ASP A 84 -5.51 -12.90 -25.19
#